data_8faea97fe88821c62352a303c863d23d
#
_entry.id   8faea97fe88821c62352a303c863d23d
#
_cell.length_a   1.000
_cell.length_b   1.000
_cell.length_c   1.000
_cell.angle_alpha   90.00
_cell.angle_beta   90.00
_cell.angle_gamma   90.00
#
_symmetry.space_group_name_H-M   'P 1'
#
loop_
_entity.id
_entity.type
_entity.pdbx_description
1 polymer ?
#
loop_
_entity_poly.entity_id
_entity_poly.type
_entity_poly.pdbx_seq_one_letter_code
_entity_poly.pdbx_strand_id
1 'polypeptide(L)' 'MFNHLPNDPMLCLSVVNTKLRDQYKDFDAFCEDLNVDKNSLIEKMSAIDYEYDIEQNQFI' A
#
# COMPACT_ATOMS: atom_id res chain seq x y z
N MET A 1 -5.00 -2.86 17.17
CA MET A 1 -4.10 -2.95 16.02
C MET A 1 -4.86 -3.07 14.73
N PHE A 2 -4.60 -2.21 13.80
CA PHE A 2 -5.24 -2.23 12.51
C PHE A 2 -4.48 -3.15 11.59
N ASN A 3 -5.11 -4.21 11.08
CA ASN A 3 -4.40 -5.10 10.19
C ASN A 3 -5.18 -5.54 8.98
N HIS A 4 -6.17 -4.77 8.56
CA HIS A 4 -6.68 -4.94 7.23
C HIS A 4 -7.04 -3.58 6.66
N LEU A 5 -7.08 -3.54 5.33
CA LEU A 5 -7.20 -2.29 4.61
C LEU A 5 -8.64 -2.06 4.15
N PRO A 6 -9.04 -0.81 3.93
CA PRO A 6 -10.37 -0.54 3.39
C PRO A 6 -10.56 -1.18 2.02
N ASN A 7 -11.80 -1.54 1.71
CA ASN A 7 -12.10 -2.07 0.38
C ASN A 7 -12.09 -0.98 -0.69
N ASP A 8 -12.43 0.23 -0.32
CA ASP A 8 -12.43 1.33 -1.28
C ASP A 8 -11.01 1.64 -1.73
N PRO A 9 -10.70 1.56 -3.03
CA PRO A 9 -9.33 1.76 -3.49
C PRO A 9 -8.71 3.09 -3.09
N MET A 10 -9.49 4.17 -3.13
CA MET A 10 -8.93 5.48 -2.77
C MET A 10 -8.62 5.58 -1.28
N LEU A 11 -9.51 5.04 -0.44
CA LEU A 11 -9.22 5.00 0.99
C LEU A 11 -8.05 4.09 1.29
N CYS A 12 -7.99 2.95 0.61
CA CYS A 12 -6.87 2.03 0.75
C CYS A 12 -5.56 2.71 0.38
N LEU A 13 -5.56 3.42 -0.73
CA LEU A 13 -4.38 4.16 -1.18
C LEU A 13 -3.89 5.13 -0.11
N SER A 14 -4.82 5.88 0.47
CA SER A 14 -4.46 6.86 1.49
C SER A 14 -3.82 6.18 2.71
N VAL A 15 -4.40 5.09 3.17
CA VAL A 15 -3.85 4.35 4.31
C VAL A 15 -2.49 3.77 3.98
N VAL A 16 -2.35 3.15 2.82
CA VAL A 16 -1.10 2.53 2.42
C VAL A 16 0.02 3.57 2.34
N ASN A 17 -0.23 4.69 1.67
CA ASN A 17 0.81 5.71 1.51
C ASN A 17 1.18 6.34 2.84
N THR A 18 0.22 6.55 3.72
CA THR A 18 0.51 7.09 5.04
C THR A 18 1.42 6.15 5.82
N LYS A 19 1.13 4.86 5.80
CA LYS A 19 1.95 3.90 6.53
C LYS A 19 3.32 3.73 5.92
N LEU A 20 3.42 3.74 4.60
CA LEU A 20 4.72 3.67 3.94
C LEU A 20 5.59 4.87 4.31
N ARG A 21 4.97 6.05 4.38
CA ARG A 21 5.72 7.24 4.73
C ARG A 21 6.21 7.22 6.18
N ASP A 22 5.36 6.76 7.09
CA ASP A 22 5.61 6.93 8.51
C ASP A 22 6.19 5.71 9.21
N GLN A 23 5.93 4.49 8.71
CA GLN A 23 6.22 3.28 9.48
C GLN A 23 7.05 2.24 8.77
N TYR A 24 7.08 2.23 7.45
CA TYR A 24 7.74 1.16 6.70
C TYR A 24 8.74 1.74 5.72
N LYS A 25 9.88 1.05 5.60
CA LYS A 25 10.94 1.53 4.73
C LYS A 25 10.68 1.20 3.26
N ASP A 26 9.85 0.18 3.00
CA ASP A 26 9.52 -0.19 1.64
C ASP A 26 8.21 -0.98 1.62
N PHE A 27 7.75 -1.25 0.41
CA PHE A 27 6.47 -1.91 0.21
C PHE A 27 6.50 -3.37 0.68
N ASP A 28 7.63 -4.04 0.49
CA ASP A 28 7.76 -5.43 0.93
C ASP A 28 7.60 -5.53 2.44
N ALA A 29 8.21 -4.62 3.18
CA ALA A 29 8.10 -4.62 4.64
C ALA A 29 6.66 -4.38 5.07
N PHE A 30 5.97 -3.48 4.38
CA PHE A 30 4.57 -3.18 4.65
C PHE A 30 3.70 -4.43 4.47
N CYS A 31 3.86 -5.09 3.32
CA CYS A 31 3.04 -6.26 3.00
C CYS A 31 3.30 -7.40 3.95
N GLU A 32 4.56 -7.59 4.32
CA GLU A 32 4.93 -8.67 5.22
C GLU A 32 4.35 -8.48 6.61
N ASP A 33 4.45 -7.26 7.12
CA ASP A 33 3.98 -6.99 8.48
C ASP A 33 2.47 -7.07 8.59
N LEU A 34 1.75 -6.60 7.58
CA LEU A 34 0.31 -6.64 7.58
C LEU A 34 -0.27 -7.93 7.02
N ASN A 35 0.61 -8.81 6.54
CA ASN A 35 0.20 -10.07 5.94
C ASN A 35 -0.75 -9.86 4.77
N VAL A 36 -0.39 -8.94 3.91
CA VAL A 36 -1.17 -8.56 2.73
C VAL A 36 -0.52 -9.15 1.50
N ASP A 37 -1.33 -9.65 0.57
CA ASP A 37 -0.81 -10.16 -0.69
C ASP A 37 -0.37 -8.99 -1.56
N LYS A 38 0.93 -8.95 -1.84
CA LYS A 38 1.54 -7.85 -2.58
C LYS A 38 0.90 -7.64 -3.95
N ASN A 39 0.72 -8.74 -4.68
CA ASN A 39 0.18 -8.65 -6.03
C ASN A 39 -1.27 -8.17 -6.03
N SER A 40 -2.06 -8.62 -5.05
CA SER A 40 -3.44 -8.17 -4.94
C SER A 40 -3.51 -6.67 -4.69
N LEU A 41 -2.62 -6.17 -3.86
CA LEU A 41 -2.62 -4.74 -3.55
C LEU A 41 -2.17 -3.93 -4.75
N ILE A 42 -1.18 -4.42 -5.48
CA ILE A 42 -0.71 -3.76 -6.69
C ILE A 42 -1.84 -3.68 -7.71
N GLU A 43 -2.59 -4.76 -7.88
CA GLU A 43 -3.71 -4.77 -8.82
C GLU A 43 -4.80 -3.79 -8.40
N LYS A 44 -5.07 -3.72 -7.11
CA LYS A 44 -6.09 -2.81 -6.60
C LYS A 44 -5.71 -1.36 -6.89
N MET A 45 -4.46 -1.02 -6.67
CA MET A 45 -4.01 0.35 -6.93
C MET A 45 -3.95 0.63 -8.42
N SER A 46 -3.56 -0.36 -9.22
CA SER A 46 -3.52 -0.21 -10.67
C SER A 46 -4.91 0.08 -11.25
N ALA A 47 -5.96 -0.44 -10.62
CA ALA A 47 -7.33 -0.20 -11.07
C ALA A 47 -7.70 1.27 -11.00
N ILE A 48 -7.00 2.06 -10.20
CA ILE A 48 -7.23 3.51 -10.11
C ILE A 48 -6.02 4.29 -10.62
N ASP A 49 -5.20 3.62 -11.45
CA ASP A 49 -4.06 4.23 -12.15
C ASP A 49 -2.93 4.66 -11.24
N TYR A 50 -2.72 3.95 -10.15
CA TYR A 50 -1.60 4.20 -9.26
C TYR A 50 -0.60 3.06 -9.32
N GLU A 51 0.69 3.40 -9.28
CA GLU A 51 1.77 2.43 -9.27
C GLU A 51 2.74 2.75 -8.15
N TYR A 52 3.36 1.70 -7.61
CA TYR A 52 4.33 1.90 -6.55
C TYR A 52 5.62 2.50 -7.10
N ASP A 53 6.05 3.60 -6.52
CA ASP A 53 7.32 4.25 -6.86
C ASP A 53 8.33 3.94 -5.77
N ILE A 54 9.35 3.16 -6.13
CA ILE A 54 10.31 2.70 -5.15
C ILE A 54 11.17 3.84 -4.61
N GLU A 55 11.40 4.85 -5.43
CA GLU A 55 12.25 5.96 -5.01
C GLU A 55 11.58 6.81 -3.96
N GLN A 56 10.28 7.00 -4.08
CA GLN A 56 9.53 7.81 -3.13
C GLN A 56 8.85 6.97 -2.05
N ASN A 57 8.88 5.65 -2.20
CA ASN A 57 8.25 4.72 -1.28
C ASN A 57 6.77 5.04 -1.11
N GLN A 58 6.08 5.19 -2.23
CA GLN A 58 4.65 5.46 -2.21
C GLN A 58 4.04 5.13 -3.56
N PHE A 59 2.73 4.97 -3.58
CA PHE A 59 1.99 4.82 -4.83
C PHE A 59 1.69 6.19 -5.41
N ILE A 60 1.97 6.33 -6.69
CA ILE A 60 1.76 7.60 -7.39
C ILE A 60 1.02 7.39 -8.69
#